data_f43fea40aa03bd7d286c541e8f207cd0
#
_entry.id   f43fea40aa03bd7d286c541e8f207cd0
#
_cell.length_a   1.000
_cell.length_b   1.000
_cell.length_c   1.000
_cell.angle_alpha   90.00
_cell.angle_beta   90.00
_cell.angle_gamma   90.00
#
_symmetry.space_group_name_H-M   'P 1'
#
loop_
_entity.id
_entity.type
_entity.pdbx_description
1 polymer ?
#
loop_
_entity_poly.entity_id
_entity_poly.type
_entity_poly.pdbx_seq_one_letter_code
_entity_poly.pdbx_strand_id
1 'polypeptide(L)'
;MAFTDPQKVLVTGSLDPCCWKMLQDGGLQVVEKQNLSKEELIAKLQDCKSLILYSATKVTPNIINTAEKLQVVGRASTVMENVDLEAATREGILVMNTPDGNSLSAAELTCGMIMCLARQIFQATASASIKDGKWDQKEVHGN
;
A
#
# COMPACT_ATOMS: atom_id res chain seq x y z
N MET A 1 23.38 2.99 30.53
CA MET A 1 22.68 3.02 29.21
C MET A 1 21.79 1.79 29.17
N ALA A 2 20.48 1.97 29.30
CA ALA A 2 19.54 0.86 29.12
C ALA A 2 19.53 0.53 27.64
N PHE A 3 19.94 -0.68 27.28
CA PHE A 3 19.71 -1.24 25.94
C PHE A 3 18.19 -1.44 25.82
N THR A 4 17.50 -0.45 25.31
CA THR A 4 16.10 -0.64 24.90
C THR A 4 16.12 -1.62 23.75
N ASP A 5 15.46 -2.74 23.94
CA ASP A 5 15.27 -3.78 22.92
C ASP A 5 14.76 -3.10 21.62
N PRO A 6 15.37 -3.35 20.46
CA PRO A 6 14.98 -2.67 19.24
C PRO A 6 13.50 -2.91 18.97
N GLN A 7 12.76 -1.83 18.74
CA GLN A 7 11.31 -1.92 18.51
C GLN A 7 11.07 -2.64 17.18
N LYS A 8 10.29 -3.71 17.23
CA LYS A 8 9.96 -4.50 16.04
C LYS A 8 8.76 -3.88 15.30
N VAL A 9 8.91 -3.78 13.99
CA VAL A 9 7.86 -3.37 13.06
C VAL A 9 7.54 -4.55 12.15
N LEU A 10 6.30 -5.02 12.18
CA LEU A 10 5.80 -6.01 11.23
C LEU A 10 5.29 -5.30 9.97
N VAL A 11 5.71 -5.77 8.81
CA VAL A 11 5.25 -5.28 7.51
C VAL A 11 4.57 -6.41 6.75
N THR A 12 3.28 -6.22 6.40
CA THR A 12 2.47 -7.25 5.71
C THR A 12 2.37 -6.99 4.21
N GLY A 13 3.46 -6.64 3.58
CA GLY A 13 3.54 -6.37 2.15
C GLY A 13 4.98 -6.13 1.75
N SER A 14 5.22 -5.81 0.50
CA SER A 14 6.55 -5.45 0.03
C SER A 14 6.79 -3.96 0.21
N LEU A 15 7.80 -3.60 0.99
CA LEU A 15 8.26 -2.22 1.12
C LEU A 15 9.27 -1.88 0.04
N ASP A 16 9.20 -0.63 -0.42
CA ASP A 16 10.30 -0.05 -1.19
C ASP A 16 11.61 -0.09 -0.38
N PRO A 17 12.75 -0.41 -1.02
CA PRO A 17 14.06 -0.43 -0.33
C PRO A 17 14.39 0.87 0.40
N CYS A 18 13.92 2.01 -0.09
CA CYS A 18 14.09 3.30 0.58
C CYS A 18 13.37 3.35 1.93
N CYS A 19 12.11 2.89 1.97
CA CYS A 19 11.33 2.82 3.21
C CYS A 19 11.97 1.87 4.22
N TRP A 20 12.45 0.73 3.75
CA TRP A 20 13.18 -0.26 4.56
C TRP A 20 14.37 0.37 5.26
N LYS A 21 15.20 1.05 4.48
CA LYS A 21 16.38 1.74 5.00
C LYS A 21 16.00 2.83 6.02
N MET A 22 15.00 3.64 5.74
CA MET A 22 14.55 4.70 6.66
C MET A 22 14.11 4.13 8.01
N LEU A 23 13.38 3.02 8.03
CA LEU A 23 12.95 2.36 9.27
C LEU A 23 14.14 1.81 10.06
N GLN A 24 15.11 1.19 9.38
CA GLN A 24 16.33 0.68 10.01
C GLN A 24 17.23 1.81 10.53
N ASP A 25 17.43 2.87 9.78
CA ASP A 25 18.19 4.05 10.19
C ASP A 25 17.54 4.74 11.41
N GLY A 26 16.20 4.61 11.55
CA GLY A 26 15.44 5.00 12.74
C GLY A 26 15.58 4.05 13.93
N GLY A 27 16.40 3.01 13.84
CA GLY A 27 16.63 2.04 14.91
C GLY A 27 15.55 0.98 15.08
N LEU A 28 14.69 0.80 14.06
CA LEU A 28 13.61 -0.18 14.08
C LEU A 28 14.05 -1.52 13.48
N GLN A 29 13.64 -2.61 14.09
CA GLN A 29 13.82 -3.95 13.52
C GLN A 29 12.62 -4.28 12.63
N VAL A 30 12.84 -4.30 11.32
CA VAL A 30 11.78 -4.58 10.33
C VAL A 30 11.66 -6.07 10.09
N VAL A 31 10.44 -6.59 10.18
CA VAL A 31 10.08 -7.98 9.88
C VAL A 31 9.05 -7.96 8.75
N GLU A 32 9.47 -8.29 7.54
CA GLU A 32 8.58 -8.36 6.38
C GLU A 32 7.99 -9.77 6.26
N LYS A 33 6.68 -9.85 6.10
CA LYS A 33 5.93 -11.08 5.84
C LYS A 33 4.77 -10.79 4.90
N GLN A 34 4.56 -11.69 3.96
CA GLN A 34 3.47 -11.59 2.99
C GLN A 34 2.50 -12.77 3.18
N ASN A 35 1.24 -12.55 2.80
CA ASN A 35 0.21 -13.58 2.79
C ASN A 35 0.02 -14.31 4.14
N LEU A 36 0.10 -13.56 5.25
CA LEU A 36 -0.14 -14.11 6.57
C LEU A 36 -1.61 -14.51 6.75
N SER A 37 -1.85 -15.68 7.31
CA SER A 37 -3.16 -16.02 7.87
C SER A 37 -3.47 -15.14 9.09
N LYS A 38 -4.73 -15.12 9.50
CA LYS A 38 -5.15 -14.35 10.68
C LYS A 38 -4.40 -14.80 11.94
N GLU A 39 -4.22 -16.10 12.11
CA GLU A 39 -3.55 -16.72 13.24
C GLU A 39 -2.05 -16.38 13.25
N GLU A 40 -1.41 -16.43 12.10
CA GLU A 40 -0.01 -16.06 11.94
C GLU A 40 0.22 -14.57 12.21
N LEU A 41 -0.71 -13.72 11.74
CA LEU A 41 -0.66 -12.28 12.00
C LEU A 41 -0.73 -11.99 13.51
N ILE A 42 -1.68 -12.60 14.22
CA ILE A 42 -1.81 -12.48 15.67
C ILE A 42 -0.53 -12.95 16.37
N ALA A 43 0.00 -14.11 15.99
CA ALA A 43 1.22 -14.64 16.60
C ALA A 43 2.42 -13.72 16.40
N LYS A 44 2.57 -13.11 15.23
CA LYS A 44 3.66 -12.16 14.95
C LYS A 44 3.51 -10.85 15.68
N LEU A 45 2.30 -10.34 15.85
CA LEU A 45 2.03 -9.09 16.53
C LEU A 45 2.32 -9.13 18.04
N GLN A 46 2.39 -10.32 18.66
CA GLN A 46 2.74 -10.44 20.07
C GLN A 46 4.10 -9.81 20.43
N ASP A 47 5.02 -9.77 19.49
CA ASP A 47 6.37 -9.22 19.68
C ASP A 47 6.60 -7.88 18.98
N CYS A 48 5.59 -7.35 18.29
CA CYS A 48 5.72 -6.14 17.50
C CYS A 48 4.97 -4.96 18.14
N LYS A 49 5.60 -3.79 18.17
CA LYS A 49 4.96 -2.54 18.61
C LYS A 49 4.30 -1.79 17.47
N SER A 50 4.70 -2.07 16.26
CA SER A 50 4.18 -1.38 15.08
C SER A 50 3.83 -2.36 13.98
N LEU A 51 2.79 -2.03 13.22
CA LEU A 51 2.32 -2.77 12.06
C LEU A 51 2.23 -1.81 10.88
N ILE A 52 2.89 -2.15 9.77
CA ILE A 52 2.69 -1.48 8.48
C ILE A 52 1.96 -2.45 7.57
N LEU A 53 0.84 -2.00 7.00
CA LEU A 53 -0.02 -2.85 6.19
C LEU A 53 -0.45 -2.19 4.88
N TYR A 54 -0.81 -3.05 3.95
CA TYR A 54 -1.40 -2.72 2.67
C TYR A 54 -2.86 -3.20 2.61
N SER A 55 -3.53 -3.02 1.47
CA SER A 55 -4.96 -3.29 1.30
C SER A 55 -5.36 -4.75 1.56
N ALA A 56 -4.48 -5.71 1.33
CA ALA A 56 -4.77 -7.13 1.48
C ALA A 56 -4.94 -7.59 2.93
N THR A 57 -4.35 -6.88 3.90
CA THR A 57 -4.38 -7.25 5.32
C THR A 57 -5.53 -6.54 6.02
N LYS A 58 -6.41 -7.31 6.67
CA LYS A 58 -7.50 -6.76 7.50
C LYS A 58 -7.12 -6.84 8.97
N VAL A 59 -7.23 -5.71 9.67
CA VAL A 59 -6.99 -5.58 11.11
C VAL A 59 -8.34 -5.45 11.82
N THR A 60 -8.84 -6.60 12.25
CA THR A 60 -10.15 -6.71 12.92
C THR A 60 -10.04 -6.43 14.42
N PRO A 61 -11.17 -6.17 15.14
CA PRO A 61 -11.15 -5.98 16.59
C PRO A 61 -10.45 -7.12 17.35
N ASN A 62 -10.63 -8.36 16.88
CA ASN A 62 -9.98 -9.52 17.51
C ASN A 62 -8.45 -9.45 17.41
N ILE A 63 -7.90 -8.99 16.29
CA ILE A 63 -6.45 -8.81 16.12
C ILE A 63 -5.96 -7.69 17.03
N ILE A 64 -6.68 -6.58 17.09
CA ILE A 64 -6.35 -5.42 17.93
C ILE A 64 -6.34 -5.81 19.40
N ASN A 65 -7.41 -6.44 19.89
CA ASN A 65 -7.56 -6.81 21.30
C ASN A 65 -6.56 -7.88 21.77
N THR A 66 -5.99 -8.66 20.84
CA THR A 66 -5.00 -9.69 21.17
C THR A 66 -3.55 -9.22 21.04
N ALA A 67 -3.32 -8.09 20.40
CA ALA A 67 -1.97 -7.56 20.15
C ALA A 67 -1.55 -6.59 21.27
N GLU A 68 -1.30 -7.10 22.46
CA GLU A 68 -1.06 -6.31 23.69
C GLU A 68 0.08 -5.28 23.60
N LYS A 69 1.08 -5.53 22.74
CA LYS A 69 2.23 -4.63 22.56
C LYS A 69 2.05 -3.63 21.42
N LEU A 70 1.00 -3.77 20.61
CA LEU A 70 0.79 -2.94 19.43
C LEU A 70 0.44 -1.51 19.84
N GLN A 71 1.19 -0.55 19.36
CA GLN A 71 1.03 0.87 19.65
C GLN A 71 0.69 1.71 18.43
N VAL A 72 1.17 1.26 17.26
CA VAL A 72 1.04 2.03 16.01
C VAL A 72 0.67 1.10 14.86
N VAL A 73 -0.30 1.53 14.08
CA VAL A 73 -0.69 0.90 12.81
C VAL A 73 -0.55 1.93 11.70
N GLY A 74 0.33 1.67 10.73
CA GLY A 74 0.50 2.49 9.53
C GLY A 74 -0.10 1.80 8.32
N ARG A 75 -1.02 2.46 7.62
CA ARG A 75 -1.54 1.98 6.35
C ARG A 75 -0.94 2.76 5.18
N ALA A 76 -0.26 2.06 4.28
CA ALA A 76 0.31 2.65 3.07
C ALA A 76 -0.77 2.88 2.01
N SER A 77 -1.74 3.74 2.30
CA SER A 77 -2.81 4.17 1.39
C SER A 77 -3.59 5.35 1.96
N THR A 78 -4.44 5.95 1.14
CA THR A 78 -5.30 7.09 1.51
C THR A 78 -6.48 6.67 2.39
N VAL A 79 -7.09 5.52 2.14
CA VAL A 79 -8.28 5.04 2.88
C VAL A 79 -7.90 4.04 3.96
N MET A 80 -8.77 3.84 4.96
CA MET A 80 -8.50 3.06 6.17
C MET A 80 -9.51 1.91 6.38
N GLU A 81 -10.24 1.51 5.35
CA GLU A 81 -11.37 0.57 5.41
C GLU A 81 -11.03 -0.83 5.91
N ASN A 82 -9.76 -1.18 5.93
CA ASN A 82 -9.28 -2.48 6.39
C ASN A 82 -8.75 -2.49 7.84
N VAL A 83 -8.87 -1.36 8.57
CA VAL A 83 -8.51 -1.25 9.98
C VAL A 83 -9.74 -0.83 10.79
N ASP A 84 -10.04 -1.54 11.86
CA ASP A 84 -11.10 -1.15 12.79
C ASP A 84 -10.62 0.00 13.67
N LEU A 85 -10.99 1.23 13.27
CA LEU A 85 -10.56 2.45 13.95
C LEU A 85 -11.17 2.59 15.35
N GLU A 86 -12.39 2.09 15.56
CA GLU A 86 -13.05 2.15 16.84
C GLU A 86 -12.34 1.25 17.86
N ALA A 87 -12.05 0.02 17.48
CA ALA A 87 -11.28 -0.88 18.33
C ALA A 87 -9.87 -0.33 18.63
N ALA A 88 -9.17 0.19 17.60
CA ALA A 88 -7.85 0.81 17.79
C ALA A 88 -7.89 1.99 18.76
N THR A 89 -8.92 2.84 18.67
CA THR A 89 -9.11 3.97 19.57
C THR A 89 -9.33 3.51 21.01
N ARG A 90 -10.13 2.48 21.22
CA ARG A 90 -10.38 1.93 22.57
C ARG A 90 -9.11 1.39 23.23
N GLU A 91 -8.24 0.76 22.45
CA GLU A 91 -6.97 0.20 22.93
C GLU A 91 -5.82 1.23 22.91
N GLY A 92 -6.09 2.48 22.57
CA GLY A 92 -5.09 3.55 22.53
C GLY A 92 -4.03 3.38 21.45
N ILE A 93 -4.34 2.66 20.37
CA ILE A 93 -3.44 2.41 19.25
C ILE A 93 -3.54 3.57 18.24
N LEU A 94 -2.40 4.18 17.94
CA LEU A 94 -2.33 5.22 16.92
C LEU A 94 -2.46 4.60 15.53
N VAL A 95 -3.39 5.10 14.73
CA VAL A 95 -3.57 4.66 13.35
C VAL A 95 -3.24 5.79 12.40
N MET A 96 -2.34 5.54 11.45
CA MET A 96 -1.86 6.52 10.47
C MET A 96 -2.06 6.00 9.05
N ASN A 97 -2.29 6.91 8.12
CA ASN A 97 -2.35 6.63 6.69
C ASN A 97 -1.39 7.53 5.90
N THR A 98 -1.33 7.34 4.58
CA THR A 98 -0.61 8.21 3.65
C THR A 98 -1.63 8.97 2.81
N PRO A 99 -2.23 10.07 3.33
CA PRO A 99 -3.18 10.86 2.57
C PRO A 99 -2.47 11.41 1.33
N ASP A 100 -3.14 11.40 0.19
CA ASP A 100 -2.65 11.94 -1.09
C ASP A 100 -1.40 11.27 -1.69
N GLY A 101 -0.88 10.19 -1.09
CA GLY A 101 0.35 9.54 -1.53
C GLY A 101 0.37 9.07 -2.99
N ASN A 102 -0.80 8.77 -3.56
CA ASN A 102 -0.95 8.35 -4.96
C ASN A 102 -2.03 9.14 -5.73
N SER A 103 -2.62 10.17 -5.14
CA SER A 103 -3.75 10.90 -5.72
C SER A 103 -3.37 11.56 -7.06
N LEU A 104 -2.21 12.20 -7.13
CA LEU A 104 -1.73 12.85 -8.33
C LEU A 104 -1.46 11.84 -9.45
N SER A 105 -0.72 10.78 -9.18
CA SER A 105 -0.41 9.75 -10.18
C SER A 105 -1.65 9.01 -10.68
N ALA A 106 -2.63 8.77 -9.81
CA ALA A 106 -3.91 8.20 -10.21
C ALA A 106 -4.71 9.16 -11.10
N ALA A 107 -4.72 10.46 -10.79
CA ALA A 107 -5.36 11.48 -11.60
C ALA A 107 -4.69 11.63 -12.98
N GLU A 108 -3.37 11.67 -13.04
CA GLU A 108 -2.59 11.73 -14.29
C GLU A 108 -2.85 10.51 -15.18
N LEU A 109 -2.85 9.32 -14.60
CA LEU A 109 -3.18 8.09 -15.33
C LEU A 109 -4.62 8.15 -15.87
N THR A 110 -5.57 8.58 -15.05
CA THR A 110 -6.99 8.73 -15.45
C THR A 110 -7.13 9.68 -16.61
N CYS A 111 -6.52 10.86 -16.54
CA CYS A 111 -6.52 11.82 -17.64
C CYS A 111 -5.86 11.23 -18.90
N GLY A 112 -4.73 10.55 -18.74
CA GLY A 112 -4.05 9.87 -19.84
C GLY A 112 -4.94 8.82 -20.51
N MET A 113 -5.65 8.00 -19.73
CA MET A 113 -6.57 7.00 -20.25
C MET A 113 -7.77 7.63 -20.97
N ILE A 114 -8.34 8.71 -20.45
CA ILE A 114 -9.42 9.47 -21.11
C ILE A 114 -8.94 9.97 -22.48
N MET A 115 -7.75 10.56 -22.54
CA MET A 115 -7.19 11.03 -23.81
C MET A 115 -6.89 9.90 -24.78
N CYS A 116 -6.36 8.77 -24.28
CA CYS A 116 -6.11 7.57 -25.09
C CYS A 116 -7.41 7.01 -25.71
N LEU A 117 -8.49 6.98 -24.93
CA LEU A 117 -9.81 6.54 -25.41
C LEU A 117 -10.42 7.51 -26.39
N ALA A 118 -10.44 8.81 -26.07
CA ALA A 118 -11.03 9.85 -26.91
C ALA A 118 -10.35 9.95 -28.29
N ARG A 119 -9.06 9.68 -28.36
CA ARG A 119 -8.26 9.78 -29.59
C ARG A 119 -7.85 8.41 -30.18
N GLN A 120 -8.39 7.32 -29.65
CA GLN A 120 -8.12 5.96 -30.10
C GLN A 120 -6.62 5.64 -30.25
N ILE A 121 -5.79 6.14 -29.32
CA ILE A 121 -4.33 6.08 -29.40
C ILE A 121 -3.83 4.62 -29.48
N PHE A 122 -4.44 3.69 -28.75
CA PHE A 122 -4.05 2.29 -28.78
C PHE A 122 -4.29 1.63 -30.15
N GLN A 123 -5.41 1.95 -30.81
CA GLN A 123 -5.71 1.46 -32.15
C GLN A 123 -4.75 2.07 -33.17
N ALA A 124 -4.51 3.38 -33.07
CA ALA A 124 -3.56 4.07 -33.94
C ALA A 124 -2.15 3.50 -33.81
N THR A 125 -1.69 3.18 -32.59
CA THR A 125 -0.39 2.55 -32.34
C THR A 125 -0.35 1.14 -32.89
N ALA A 126 -1.41 0.35 -32.72
CA ALA A 126 -1.50 -1.00 -33.27
C ALA A 126 -1.47 -0.99 -34.80
N SER A 127 -2.20 -0.06 -35.43
CA SER A 127 -2.17 0.13 -36.90
C SER A 127 -0.80 0.56 -37.39
N ALA A 128 -0.11 1.45 -36.69
CA ALA A 128 1.23 1.91 -37.06
C ALA A 128 2.32 0.83 -36.87
N SER A 129 2.13 -0.12 -36.00
CA SER A 129 3.05 -1.25 -35.79
C SER A 129 2.82 -2.42 -36.74
N ILE A 130 1.73 -2.43 -37.52
CA ILE A 130 1.51 -3.39 -38.58
C ILE A 130 2.53 -3.11 -39.70
N LYS A 131 3.40 -4.08 -39.95
CA LYS A 131 4.55 -3.98 -40.85
C LYS A 131 4.27 -3.60 -42.32
N ASP A 132 3.03 -3.44 -42.71
CA ASP A 132 2.61 -3.18 -44.10
C ASP A 132 2.51 -1.68 -44.47
N GLY A 133 2.91 -0.80 -43.60
CA GLY A 133 2.98 0.65 -43.89
C GLY A 133 1.64 1.32 -44.23
N LYS A 134 0.53 0.67 -43.99
CA LYS A 134 -0.81 1.24 -44.18
C LYS A 134 -1.23 2.02 -42.96
N TRP A 135 -1.03 3.34 -43.01
CA TRP A 135 -1.54 4.27 -42.06
C TRP A 135 -3.01 4.58 -42.38
N ASP A 136 -3.94 4.19 -41.54
CA ASP A 136 -5.35 4.58 -41.65
C ASP A 136 -5.63 5.86 -40.87
N GLN A 137 -5.73 6.97 -41.59
CA GLN A 137 -5.99 8.27 -40.99
C GLN A 137 -7.36 8.36 -40.29
N LYS A 138 -8.34 7.53 -40.67
CA LYS A 138 -9.67 7.55 -40.07
C LYS A 138 -9.65 7.05 -38.62
N GLU A 139 -8.77 6.13 -38.29
CA GLU A 139 -8.63 5.62 -36.90
C GLU A 139 -7.99 6.66 -35.96
N VAL A 140 -7.20 7.60 -36.48
CA VAL A 140 -6.48 8.60 -35.69
C VAL A 140 -7.30 9.85 -35.39
N HIS A 141 -8.26 10.19 -36.24
CA HIS A 141 -8.98 11.45 -36.10
C HIS A 141 -10.17 11.41 -35.13
N GLY A 142 -10.65 10.22 -34.75
CA GLY A 142 -11.86 10.09 -33.93
C GLY A 142 -13.07 10.75 -34.63
N ASN A 143 -14.23 10.22 -34.44
CA ASN A 143 -15.47 10.91 -34.88
C ASN A 143 -15.72 12.17 -34.08
#